data_879fb2f57a211acc67adf1400cd5f4e6
#
_entry.id   879fb2f57a211acc67adf1400cd5f4e6
#
_cell.length_a   1.000
_cell.length_b   1.000
_cell.length_c   1.000
_cell.angle_alpha   90.00
_cell.angle_beta   90.00
_cell.angle_gamma   90.00
#
_symmetry.space_group_name_H-M   'P 1'
#
loop_
_entity.id
_entity.type
_entity.pdbx_description
1 polymer ?
#
loop_
_entity_poly.entity_id
_entity_poly.type
_entity_poly.pdbx_seq_one_letter_code
_entity_poly.pdbx_strand_id
1 'polypeptide(L)'
;MAKRYYEKDGDLANLKGRTVAIVGYGSQGHAHALNLRDSGVDVVVGLYKGSKSWAKAEAAGLKVMTVADAAKAANIVMILVSDHLQADLYTNEIAPHMTAGKTLMFAHGFCIHFKQIVPPANVDVSMIAPKAPGHRVRELFTEGVGVPALVAVHQNPSGQALERALAYALALGCLKAGVIETTFREETESDLFGEQSVLCGGVSELIRAGFETLVEAGYAPEIAYFECLHELKLIVDLIQEGGLSYMRFSVSDTAEYGDYTRGPRVVNEQTRAEMRKILSEVQSGEFARQWIEENKTGRKKFLAMREAARNQKVEQVGRELREMMTFLKKRKEVGVPEDQPALAARK
;
A
#
# COMPACT_ATOMS: atom_id res chain seq x y z
N MET A 1 12.22 -16.39 14.77
CA MET A 1 12.05 -15.75 13.44
C MET A 1 10.65 -16.04 12.94
N ALA A 2 10.01 -15.09 12.25
CA ALA A 2 8.70 -15.30 11.67
C ALA A 2 8.72 -16.44 10.63
N LYS A 3 7.62 -17.20 10.56
CA LYS A 3 7.48 -18.30 9.61
C LYS A 3 7.41 -17.74 8.17
N ARG A 4 8.01 -18.44 7.23
CA ARG A 4 8.10 -18.05 5.82
C ARG A 4 7.47 -19.12 4.96
N TYR A 5 6.74 -18.69 3.94
CA TYR A 5 6.05 -19.55 2.98
C TYR A 5 6.52 -19.25 1.55
N TYR A 6 6.60 -20.27 0.74
CA TYR A 6 7.00 -20.22 -0.66
C TYR A 6 6.00 -20.99 -1.52
N GLU A 7 6.22 -21.10 -2.84
CA GLU A 7 5.27 -21.72 -3.76
C GLU A 7 4.78 -23.12 -3.35
N LYS A 8 5.66 -23.93 -2.76
CA LYS A 8 5.35 -25.28 -2.26
C LYS A 8 4.34 -25.30 -1.08
N ASP A 9 4.17 -24.17 -0.41
CA ASP A 9 3.29 -24.05 0.76
C ASP A 9 1.88 -23.57 0.38
N GLY A 10 1.66 -23.18 -0.90
CA GLY A 10 0.38 -22.76 -1.43
C GLY A 10 -0.23 -23.85 -2.32
N ASP A 11 -1.56 -23.98 -2.26
CA ASP A 11 -2.31 -24.90 -3.12
C ASP A 11 -3.56 -24.22 -3.67
N LEU A 12 -3.60 -24.01 -5.00
CA LEU A 12 -4.74 -23.40 -5.70
C LEU A 12 -6.04 -24.21 -5.56
N ALA A 13 -5.97 -25.50 -5.19
CA ALA A 13 -7.16 -26.29 -4.91
C ALA A 13 -8.02 -25.67 -3.81
N ASN A 14 -7.45 -24.92 -2.87
CA ASN A 14 -8.18 -24.21 -1.82
C ASN A 14 -9.02 -23.02 -2.34
N LEU A 15 -8.81 -22.60 -3.60
CA LEU A 15 -9.64 -21.60 -4.29
C LEU A 15 -10.55 -22.21 -5.36
N LYS A 16 -10.42 -23.50 -5.67
CA LYS A 16 -11.20 -24.16 -6.72
C LYS A 16 -12.71 -24.14 -6.39
N GLY A 17 -13.51 -23.69 -7.37
CA GLY A 17 -14.96 -23.55 -7.21
C GLY A 17 -15.38 -22.41 -6.29
N ARG A 18 -14.47 -21.49 -5.96
CA ARG A 18 -14.74 -20.29 -5.17
C ARG A 18 -14.60 -19.05 -6.03
N THR A 19 -15.59 -18.17 -5.95
CA THR A 19 -15.52 -16.85 -6.57
C THR A 19 -14.88 -15.87 -5.59
N VAL A 20 -13.93 -15.08 -6.06
CA VAL A 20 -13.29 -13.99 -5.32
C VAL A 20 -13.85 -12.65 -5.78
N ALA A 21 -14.44 -11.89 -4.87
CA ALA A 21 -14.81 -10.50 -5.12
C ALA A 21 -13.66 -9.56 -4.76
N ILE A 22 -13.21 -8.77 -5.70
CA ILE A 22 -12.28 -7.67 -5.49
C ILE A 22 -13.08 -6.38 -5.37
N VAL A 23 -13.18 -5.84 -4.16
CA VAL A 23 -13.95 -4.62 -3.88
C VAL A 23 -13.02 -3.41 -3.99
N GLY A 24 -13.22 -2.64 -5.07
CA GLY A 24 -12.33 -1.55 -5.49
C GLY A 24 -11.41 -1.95 -6.63
N TYR A 25 -11.14 -1.01 -7.54
CA TYR A 25 -10.27 -1.22 -8.71
C TYR A 25 -9.27 -0.06 -8.86
N GLY A 26 -8.63 0.27 -7.73
CA GLY A 26 -7.47 1.14 -7.66
C GLY A 26 -6.17 0.40 -8.00
N SER A 27 -5.03 0.90 -7.53
CA SER A 27 -3.72 0.30 -7.82
C SER A 27 -3.62 -1.17 -7.37
N GLN A 28 -3.99 -1.48 -6.13
CA GLN A 28 -3.99 -2.86 -5.62
C GLN A 28 -5.12 -3.69 -6.27
N GLY A 29 -6.36 -3.16 -6.32
CA GLY A 29 -7.50 -3.89 -6.87
C GLY A 29 -7.32 -4.32 -8.32
N HIS A 30 -6.74 -3.47 -9.16
CA HIS A 30 -6.35 -3.81 -10.52
C HIS A 30 -5.35 -4.98 -10.56
N ALA A 31 -4.29 -4.92 -9.77
CA ALA A 31 -3.27 -5.96 -9.74
C ALA A 31 -3.82 -7.29 -9.22
N HIS A 32 -4.54 -7.27 -8.09
CA HIS A 32 -5.14 -8.48 -7.51
C HIS A 32 -6.13 -9.14 -8.48
N ALA A 33 -7.06 -8.37 -9.05
CA ALA A 33 -8.07 -8.91 -9.96
C ALA A 33 -7.45 -9.60 -11.19
N LEU A 34 -6.45 -8.95 -11.80
CA LEU A 34 -5.82 -9.51 -13.00
C LEU A 34 -4.92 -10.70 -12.70
N ASN A 35 -4.12 -10.64 -11.62
CA ASN A 35 -3.21 -11.73 -11.28
C ASN A 35 -4.00 -13.00 -10.89
N LEU A 36 -5.05 -12.86 -10.09
CA LEU A 36 -5.94 -13.97 -9.73
C LEU A 36 -6.61 -14.58 -10.96
N ARG A 37 -7.17 -13.76 -11.85
CA ARG A 37 -7.78 -14.23 -13.10
C ARG A 37 -6.76 -14.99 -13.97
N ASP A 38 -5.58 -14.42 -14.16
CA ASP A 38 -4.52 -15.03 -14.98
C ASP A 38 -3.96 -16.32 -14.35
N SER A 39 -4.19 -16.50 -13.04
CA SER A 39 -3.90 -17.75 -12.30
C SER A 39 -5.08 -18.74 -12.29
N GLY A 40 -6.16 -18.46 -13.04
CA GLY A 40 -7.32 -19.36 -13.20
C GLY A 40 -8.35 -19.30 -12.08
N VAL A 41 -8.31 -18.26 -11.23
CA VAL A 41 -9.31 -18.04 -10.18
C VAL A 41 -10.51 -17.29 -10.76
N ASP A 42 -11.73 -17.68 -10.35
CA ASP A 42 -12.96 -16.99 -10.70
C ASP A 42 -13.02 -15.65 -9.94
N VAL A 43 -13.02 -14.53 -10.67
CA VAL A 43 -12.94 -13.17 -10.12
C VAL A 43 -14.10 -12.32 -10.58
N VAL A 44 -14.71 -11.61 -9.64
CA VAL A 44 -15.65 -10.51 -9.91
C VAL A 44 -15.13 -9.23 -9.26
N VAL A 45 -15.40 -8.08 -9.88
CA VAL A 45 -15.00 -6.77 -9.35
C VAL A 45 -16.23 -6.05 -8.83
N GLY A 46 -16.21 -5.68 -7.55
CA GLY A 46 -17.26 -4.91 -6.89
C GLY A 46 -16.96 -3.41 -6.93
N LEU A 47 -17.82 -2.62 -7.61
CA LEU A 47 -17.69 -1.17 -7.71
C LEU A 47 -19.05 -0.49 -7.48
N TYR A 48 -19.03 0.79 -7.10
CA TYR A 48 -20.25 1.58 -7.07
C TYR A 48 -20.71 1.96 -8.48
N LYS A 49 -22.01 2.12 -8.68
CA LYS A 49 -22.60 2.57 -9.95
C LYS A 49 -22.03 3.95 -10.32
N GLY A 50 -21.54 4.10 -11.57
CA GLY A 50 -20.91 5.33 -12.05
C GLY A 50 -19.43 5.48 -11.68
N SER A 51 -18.80 4.44 -11.13
CA SER A 51 -17.36 4.43 -10.92
C SER A 51 -16.61 4.57 -12.24
N LYS A 52 -15.64 5.49 -12.29
CA LYS A 52 -14.74 5.66 -13.46
C LYS A 52 -13.88 4.41 -13.74
N SER A 53 -13.72 3.53 -12.76
CA SER A 53 -13.00 2.28 -12.91
C SER A 53 -13.85 1.17 -13.52
N TRP A 54 -15.17 1.36 -13.63
CA TRP A 54 -16.09 0.34 -14.16
C TRP A 54 -15.72 -0.10 -15.58
N ALA A 55 -15.73 0.85 -16.50
CA ALA A 55 -15.35 0.59 -17.89
C ALA A 55 -13.92 0.08 -18.06
N LYS A 56 -12.99 0.50 -17.18
CA LYS A 56 -11.60 0.02 -17.20
C LYS A 56 -11.51 -1.47 -16.82
N ALA A 57 -12.26 -1.89 -15.82
CA ALA A 57 -12.27 -3.30 -15.40
C ALA A 57 -12.96 -4.19 -16.44
N GLU A 58 -14.08 -3.74 -17.04
CA GLU A 58 -14.73 -4.45 -18.15
C GLU A 58 -13.83 -4.57 -19.39
N ALA A 59 -13.16 -3.49 -19.78
CA ALA A 59 -12.21 -3.49 -20.89
C ALA A 59 -11.00 -4.43 -20.64
N ALA A 60 -10.68 -4.70 -19.36
CA ALA A 60 -9.67 -5.69 -18.99
C ALA A 60 -10.22 -7.13 -18.97
N GLY A 61 -11.48 -7.36 -19.38
CA GLY A 61 -12.11 -8.68 -19.44
C GLY A 61 -12.60 -9.20 -18.08
N LEU A 62 -12.82 -8.32 -17.10
CA LEU A 62 -13.32 -8.71 -15.79
C LEU A 62 -14.85 -8.51 -15.69
N LYS A 63 -15.52 -9.40 -14.98
CA LYS A 63 -16.93 -9.24 -14.64
C LYS A 63 -17.06 -8.18 -13.54
N VAL A 64 -17.83 -7.11 -13.81
CA VAL A 64 -18.05 -6.02 -12.88
C VAL A 64 -19.50 -6.00 -12.41
N MET A 65 -19.72 -5.74 -11.14
CA MET A 65 -21.05 -5.64 -10.54
C MET A 65 -21.01 -4.66 -9.36
N THR A 66 -22.18 -4.38 -8.75
CA THR A 66 -22.21 -3.56 -7.53
C THR A 66 -21.47 -4.27 -6.40
N VAL A 67 -21.03 -3.50 -5.39
CA VAL A 67 -20.31 -4.09 -4.25
C VAL A 67 -21.19 -5.13 -3.53
N ALA A 68 -22.47 -4.81 -3.32
CA ALA A 68 -23.42 -5.72 -2.68
C ALA A 68 -23.60 -7.02 -3.50
N ASP A 69 -23.79 -6.91 -4.83
CA ASP A 69 -23.95 -8.08 -5.68
C ASP A 69 -22.66 -8.93 -5.72
N ALA A 70 -21.49 -8.30 -5.75
CA ALA A 70 -20.19 -8.97 -5.69
C ALA A 70 -20.02 -9.71 -4.35
N ALA A 71 -20.29 -9.05 -3.23
CA ALA A 71 -20.22 -9.66 -1.91
C ALA A 71 -21.21 -10.82 -1.73
N LYS A 72 -22.41 -10.70 -2.32
CA LYS A 72 -23.43 -11.78 -2.33
C LYS A 72 -22.95 -12.99 -3.13
N ALA A 73 -22.40 -12.77 -4.33
CA ALA A 73 -22.01 -13.84 -5.25
C ALA A 73 -20.72 -14.57 -4.81
N ALA A 74 -19.81 -13.88 -4.12
CA ALA A 74 -18.49 -14.41 -3.82
C ALA A 74 -18.44 -15.26 -2.54
N ASN A 75 -17.46 -16.19 -2.51
CA ASN A 75 -17.06 -16.94 -1.33
C ASN A 75 -15.99 -16.20 -0.53
N ILE A 76 -15.15 -15.43 -1.22
CA ILE A 76 -14.05 -14.64 -0.66
C ILE A 76 -14.27 -13.20 -1.08
N VAL A 77 -14.26 -12.27 -0.13
CA VAL A 77 -14.40 -10.84 -0.37
C VAL A 77 -13.13 -10.14 0.07
N MET A 78 -12.35 -9.63 -0.90
CA MET A 78 -11.14 -8.85 -0.66
C MET A 78 -11.46 -7.35 -0.79
N ILE A 79 -11.28 -6.61 0.30
CA ILE A 79 -11.55 -5.16 0.34
C ILE A 79 -10.27 -4.40 -0.01
N LEU A 80 -10.28 -3.66 -1.13
CA LEU A 80 -9.16 -2.89 -1.66
C LEU A 80 -9.52 -1.43 -1.97
N VAL A 81 -10.55 -0.91 -1.33
CA VAL A 81 -10.81 0.52 -1.28
C VAL A 81 -9.99 1.18 -0.18
N SER A 82 -9.82 2.51 -0.23
CA SER A 82 -9.08 3.26 0.80
C SER A 82 -9.69 3.05 2.19
N ASP A 83 -8.86 2.96 3.24
CA ASP A 83 -9.26 2.60 4.61
C ASP A 83 -10.43 3.42 5.16
N HIS A 84 -10.42 4.73 4.91
CA HIS A 84 -11.48 5.64 5.37
C HIS A 84 -12.86 5.39 4.74
N LEU A 85 -12.94 4.56 3.69
CA LEU A 85 -14.21 4.17 3.04
C LEU A 85 -14.66 2.77 3.44
N GLN A 86 -13.75 1.96 3.99
CA GLN A 86 -14.00 0.53 4.19
C GLN A 86 -15.11 0.28 5.21
N ALA A 87 -15.13 1.00 6.33
CA ALA A 87 -16.10 0.77 7.41
C ALA A 87 -17.56 0.99 6.95
N ASP A 88 -17.82 2.12 6.29
CA ASP A 88 -19.14 2.45 5.78
C ASP A 88 -19.55 1.49 4.66
N LEU A 89 -18.63 1.21 3.73
CA LEU A 89 -18.87 0.28 2.63
C LEU A 89 -19.16 -1.14 3.15
N TYR A 90 -18.37 -1.59 4.13
CA TYR A 90 -18.59 -2.87 4.78
C TYR A 90 -19.97 -2.95 5.41
N THR A 91 -20.32 -1.98 6.23
CA THR A 91 -21.59 -1.97 6.97
C THR A 91 -22.80 -1.97 6.03
N ASN A 92 -22.75 -1.15 4.98
CA ASN A 92 -23.91 -0.92 4.11
C ASN A 92 -24.05 -1.95 2.99
N GLU A 93 -22.94 -2.46 2.42
CA GLU A 93 -22.97 -3.25 1.21
C GLU A 93 -22.38 -4.67 1.34
N ILE A 94 -21.48 -4.92 2.32
CA ILE A 94 -20.78 -6.20 2.42
C ILE A 94 -21.31 -7.05 3.58
N ALA A 95 -21.44 -6.46 4.78
CA ALA A 95 -21.82 -7.18 6.00
C ALA A 95 -23.12 -7.99 5.87
N PRO A 96 -24.20 -7.51 5.20
CA PRO A 96 -25.43 -8.28 5.01
C PRO A 96 -25.23 -9.61 4.25
N HIS A 97 -24.12 -9.75 3.53
CA HIS A 97 -23.79 -10.91 2.71
C HIS A 97 -22.68 -11.78 3.30
N MET A 98 -22.11 -11.39 4.45
CA MET A 98 -21.05 -12.16 5.13
C MET A 98 -21.67 -13.24 6.00
N THR A 99 -21.91 -14.40 5.39
CA THR A 99 -22.49 -15.59 6.04
C THR A 99 -21.42 -16.62 6.39
N ALA A 100 -21.77 -17.61 7.22
CA ALA A 100 -20.89 -18.71 7.59
C ALA A 100 -20.22 -19.37 6.37
N GLY A 101 -18.94 -19.67 6.48
CA GLY A 101 -18.14 -20.31 5.44
C GLY A 101 -17.55 -19.36 4.40
N LYS A 102 -17.91 -18.07 4.41
CA LYS A 102 -17.23 -17.03 3.63
C LYS A 102 -15.94 -16.58 4.29
N THR A 103 -15.08 -15.96 3.48
CA THR A 103 -13.82 -15.36 3.93
C THR A 103 -13.83 -13.88 3.61
N LEU A 104 -13.48 -13.04 4.61
CA LEU A 104 -13.22 -11.61 4.44
C LEU A 104 -11.71 -11.41 4.41
N MET A 105 -11.21 -10.71 3.40
CA MET A 105 -9.78 -10.48 3.22
C MET A 105 -9.44 -9.00 3.09
N PHE A 106 -8.23 -8.66 3.51
CA PHE A 106 -7.67 -7.32 3.47
C PHE A 106 -6.24 -7.36 2.91
N ALA A 107 -5.75 -6.21 2.42
CA ALA A 107 -4.34 -6.02 2.06
C ALA A 107 -3.60 -5.12 3.05
N HIS A 108 -4.29 -4.59 4.06
CA HIS A 108 -3.76 -3.81 5.18
C HIS A 108 -4.69 -3.99 6.38
N GLY A 109 -4.12 -4.03 7.58
CA GLY A 109 -4.88 -4.42 8.78
C GLY A 109 -5.67 -3.31 9.47
N PHE A 110 -5.63 -2.06 9.01
CA PHE A 110 -6.17 -0.86 9.67
C PHE A 110 -7.59 -1.05 10.23
N CYS A 111 -8.54 -1.44 9.39
CA CYS A 111 -9.94 -1.49 9.77
C CYS A 111 -10.26 -2.60 10.78
N ILE A 112 -9.52 -3.69 10.76
CA ILE A 112 -9.65 -4.77 11.76
C ILE A 112 -8.94 -4.41 13.06
N HIS A 113 -7.68 -3.95 12.98
CA HIS A 113 -6.88 -3.61 14.14
C HIS A 113 -7.51 -2.50 14.98
N PHE A 114 -7.96 -1.42 14.35
CA PHE A 114 -8.63 -0.30 15.02
C PHE A 114 -10.15 -0.47 15.14
N LYS A 115 -10.67 -1.69 14.96
CA LYS A 115 -12.07 -2.06 15.18
C LYS A 115 -13.09 -1.20 14.42
N GLN A 116 -12.71 -0.71 13.24
CA GLN A 116 -13.62 -0.01 12.33
C GLN A 116 -14.56 -1.00 11.62
N ILE A 117 -14.11 -2.25 11.46
CA ILE A 117 -14.88 -3.38 10.97
C ILE A 117 -14.81 -4.49 12.02
N VAL A 118 -15.97 -5.01 12.40
CA VAL A 118 -16.11 -6.17 13.30
C VAL A 118 -16.87 -7.26 12.52
N PRO A 119 -16.16 -8.23 11.93
CA PRO A 119 -16.80 -9.30 11.18
C PRO A 119 -17.57 -10.28 12.08
N PRO A 120 -18.61 -10.98 11.54
CA PRO A 120 -19.27 -12.06 12.28
C PRO A 120 -18.28 -13.17 12.68
N ALA A 121 -18.46 -13.74 13.87
CA ALA A 121 -17.54 -14.75 14.43
C ALA A 121 -17.46 -16.06 13.60
N ASN A 122 -18.41 -16.31 12.71
CA ASN A 122 -18.50 -17.49 11.85
C ASN A 122 -17.91 -17.28 10.45
N VAL A 123 -17.17 -16.19 10.23
CA VAL A 123 -16.50 -15.82 8.97
C VAL A 123 -14.99 -15.88 9.17
N ASP A 124 -14.27 -16.48 8.22
CA ASP A 124 -12.81 -16.39 8.22
C ASP A 124 -12.37 -14.96 7.91
N VAL A 125 -11.36 -14.50 8.62
CA VAL A 125 -10.76 -13.17 8.38
C VAL A 125 -9.26 -13.32 8.25
N SER A 126 -8.73 -12.95 7.08
CA SER A 126 -7.31 -13.04 6.78
C SER A 126 -6.81 -11.82 5.99
N MET A 127 -5.49 -11.70 5.88
CA MET A 127 -4.83 -10.63 5.16
C MET A 127 -3.72 -11.20 4.28
N ILE A 128 -3.60 -10.65 3.08
CA ILE A 128 -2.41 -10.74 2.23
C ILE A 128 -2.03 -9.30 1.88
N ALA A 129 -0.89 -8.86 2.43
CA ALA A 129 -0.37 -7.51 2.27
C ALA A 129 0.91 -7.52 1.40
N PRO A 130 0.81 -7.33 0.07
CA PRO A 130 1.98 -7.21 -0.79
C PRO A 130 2.80 -5.97 -0.42
N LYS A 131 4.12 -6.13 -0.25
CA LYS A 131 5.03 -5.03 0.11
C LYS A 131 5.57 -4.33 -1.14
N ALA A 132 4.64 -3.88 -1.99
CA ALA A 132 4.89 -3.05 -3.18
C ALA A 132 3.63 -2.31 -3.61
N PRO A 133 3.77 -1.16 -4.32
CA PRO A 133 2.64 -0.50 -4.96
C PRO A 133 1.95 -1.44 -5.97
N GLY A 134 0.62 -1.36 -6.11
CA GLY A 134 -0.14 -2.32 -6.91
C GLY A 134 0.30 -2.44 -8.36
N HIS A 135 0.74 -1.36 -9.01
CA HIS A 135 1.26 -1.44 -10.38
C HIS A 135 2.52 -2.32 -10.48
N ARG A 136 3.39 -2.31 -9.43
CA ARG A 136 4.57 -3.19 -9.35
C ARG A 136 4.17 -4.63 -9.07
N VAL A 137 3.13 -4.86 -8.26
CA VAL A 137 2.57 -6.21 -8.04
C VAL A 137 2.14 -6.84 -9.37
N ARG A 138 1.48 -6.05 -10.25
CA ARG A 138 1.08 -6.53 -11.57
C ARG A 138 2.27 -6.73 -12.51
N GLU A 139 3.17 -5.77 -12.59
CA GLU A 139 4.34 -5.80 -13.47
C GLU A 139 5.23 -7.01 -13.16
N LEU A 140 5.65 -7.19 -11.92
CA LEU A 140 6.49 -8.32 -11.51
C LEU A 140 5.78 -9.68 -11.65
N PHE A 141 4.46 -9.74 -11.51
CA PHE A 141 3.71 -10.95 -11.82
C PHE A 141 3.82 -11.32 -13.30
N THR A 142 3.66 -10.34 -14.21
CA THR A 142 3.77 -10.59 -15.66
C THR A 142 5.19 -10.93 -16.11
N GLU A 143 6.19 -10.50 -15.35
CA GLU A 143 7.60 -10.89 -15.52
C GLU A 143 7.91 -12.27 -14.93
N GLY A 144 6.95 -12.90 -14.23
CA GLY A 144 7.13 -14.21 -13.63
C GLY A 144 7.88 -14.21 -12.28
N VAL A 145 8.15 -13.03 -11.71
CA VAL A 145 8.97 -12.87 -10.49
C VAL A 145 8.10 -12.83 -9.21
N GLY A 146 7.14 -11.92 -9.13
CA GLY A 146 6.32 -11.69 -7.94
C GLY A 146 6.92 -10.69 -6.95
N VAL A 147 6.14 -10.33 -5.93
CA VAL A 147 6.54 -9.42 -4.84
C VAL A 147 6.39 -10.11 -3.49
N PRO A 148 7.25 -9.85 -2.50
CA PRO A 148 7.06 -10.38 -1.17
C PRO A 148 5.78 -9.81 -0.53
N ALA A 149 5.18 -10.61 0.36
CA ALA A 149 3.96 -10.20 1.07
C ALA A 149 3.97 -10.66 2.53
N LEU A 150 3.06 -10.11 3.31
CA LEU A 150 2.74 -10.60 4.64
C LEU A 150 1.41 -11.35 4.61
N VAL A 151 1.29 -12.40 5.43
CA VAL A 151 0.04 -13.12 5.66
C VAL A 151 -0.32 -13.08 7.14
N ALA A 152 -1.60 -12.82 7.43
CA ALA A 152 -2.11 -12.89 8.80
C ALA A 152 -3.52 -13.48 8.82
N VAL A 153 -3.87 -14.17 9.91
CA VAL A 153 -5.21 -14.68 10.19
C VAL A 153 -5.73 -14.04 11.46
N HIS A 154 -6.89 -13.40 11.38
CA HIS A 154 -7.58 -12.80 12.52
C HIS A 154 -8.67 -13.72 13.08
N GLN A 155 -9.47 -14.35 12.20
CA GLN A 155 -10.51 -15.32 12.56
C GLN A 155 -10.39 -16.56 11.67
N ASN A 156 -10.57 -17.76 12.25
CA ASN A 156 -10.45 -19.03 11.53
C ASN A 156 -11.51 -20.06 12.00
N PRO A 157 -12.82 -19.73 11.94
CA PRO A 157 -13.87 -20.66 12.32
C PRO A 157 -13.94 -21.90 11.40
N SER A 158 -13.48 -21.80 10.16
CA SER A 158 -13.43 -22.95 9.24
C SER A 158 -12.25 -23.89 9.47
N GLY A 159 -11.21 -23.45 10.18
CA GLY A 159 -9.93 -24.13 10.26
C GLY A 159 -9.04 -24.03 9.01
N GLN A 160 -9.45 -23.29 7.95
CA GLN A 160 -8.79 -23.23 6.65
C GLN A 160 -8.40 -21.80 6.21
N ALA A 161 -8.47 -20.81 7.12
CA ALA A 161 -8.22 -19.42 6.75
C ALA A 161 -6.79 -19.19 6.24
N LEU A 162 -5.79 -19.85 6.83
CA LEU A 162 -4.40 -19.72 6.41
C LEU A 162 -4.16 -20.38 5.04
N GLU A 163 -4.67 -21.59 4.83
CA GLU A 163 -4.53 -22.32 3.56
C GLU A 163 -5.16 -21.54 2.40
N ARG A 164 -6.33 -20.93 2.62
CA ARG A 164 -6.97 -20.05 1.62
C ARG A 164 -6.16 -18.79 1.37
N ALA A 165 -5.61 -18.17 2.42
CA ALA A 165 -4.77 -16.99 2.27
C ALA A 165 -3.47 -17.31 1.50
N LEU A 166 -2.85 -18.47 1.75
CA LEU A 166 -1.67 -18.91 1.00
C LEU A 166 -2.01 -19.27 -0.45
N ALA A 167 -3.17 -19.88 -0.71
CA ALA A 167 -3.64 -20.11 -2.07
C ALA A 167 -3.89 -18.78 -2.82
N TYR A 168 -4.45 -17.78 -2.14
CA TYR A 168 -4.60 -16.44 -2.68
C TYR A 168 -3.24 -15.79 -2.97
N ALA A 169 -2.28 -15.90 -2.06
CA ALA A 169 -0.92 -15.40 -2.24
C ALA A 169 -0.18 -16.07 -3.41
N LEU A 170 -0.42 -17.40 -3.62
CA LEU A 170 0.10 -18.14 -4.77
C LEU A 170 -0.49 -17.59 -6.07
N ALA A 171 -1.82 -17.44 -6.14
CA ALA A 171 -2.51 -16.90 -7.30
C ALA A 171 -2.12 -15.43 -7.60
N LEU A 172 -1.79 -14.65 -6.56
CA LEU A 172 -1.29 -13.30 -6.69
C LEU A 172 0.18 -13.23 -7.16
N GLY A 173 0.93 -14.35 -7.05
CA GLY A 173 2.34 -14.47 -7.40
C GLY A 173 3.31 -14.17 -6.25
N CYS A 174 2.80 -13.85 -5.05
CA CYS A 174 3.64 -13.42 -3.92
C CYS A 174 4.53 -14.56 -3.37
N LEU A 175 4.07 -15.81 -3.42
CA LEU A 175 4.83 -16.96 -2.91
C LEU A 175 6.14 -17.24 -3.69
N LYS A 176 6.28 -16.69 -4.91
CA LYS A 176 7.56 -16.74 -5.64
C LYS A 176 8.66 -15.95 -4.95
N ALA A 177 8.32 -14.77 -4.42
CA ALA A 177 9.25 -13.93 -3.69
C ALA A 177 9.31 -14.27 -2.18
N GLY A 178 8.30 -14.98 -1.68
CA GLY A 178 8.14 -15.36 -0.29
C GLY A 178 7.10 -14.53 0.46
N VAL A 179 6.41 -15.20 1.39
CA VAL A 179 5.37 -14.61 2.24
C VAL A 179 5.74 -14.86 3.70
N ILE A 180 5.67 -13.85 4.53
CA ILE A 180 6.01 -13.90 5.96
C ILE A 180 4.74 -13.87 6.79
N GLU A 181 4.63 -14.79 7.75
CA GLU A 181 3.52 -14.81 8.71
C GLU A 181 3.68 -13.71 9.74
N THR A 182 2.58 -13.00 9.99
CA THR A 182 2.48 -11.90 10.95
C THR A 182 1.09 -11.86 11.60
N THR A 183 0.76 -10.79 12.28
CA THR A 183 -0.57 -10.48 12.82
C THR A 183 -1.13 -9.20 12.22
N PHE A 184 -2.45 -9.02 12.25
CA PHE A 184 -3.06 -7.75 11.86
C PHE A 184 -2.51 -6.56 12.63
N ARG A 185 -2.22 -6.74 13.92
CA ARG A 185 -1.60 -5.72 14.76
C ARG A 185 -0.20 -5.36 14.28
N GLU A 186 0.67 -6.36 14.15
CA GLU A 186 2.07 -6.14 13.78
C GLU A 186 2.19 -5.51 12.39
N GLU A 187 1.44 -6.01 11.40
CA GLU A 187 1.41 -5.43 10.06
C GLU A 187 0.95 -3.97 10.10
N THR A 188 -0.19 -3.69 10.75
CA THR A 188 -0.76 -2.34 10.78
C THR A 188 0.15 -1.34 11.47
N GLU A 189 0.66 -1.69 12.66
CA GLU A 189 1.51 -0.78 13.44
C GLU A 189 2.85 -0.52 12.74
N SER A 190 3.48 -1.55 12.18
CA SER A 190 4.77 -1.41 11.50
C SER A 190 4.65 -0.73 10.13
N ASP A 191 3.59 -0.98 9.37
CA ASP A 191 3.34 -0.33 8.08
C ASP A 191 3.07 1.18 8.26
N LEU A 192 2.16 1.54 9.15
CA LEU A 192 1.88 2.94 9.48
C LEU A 192 3.11 3.68 10.01
N PHE A 193 3.89 3.06 10.89
CA PHE A 193 5.13 3.64 11.37
C PHE A 193 6.15 3.80 10.22
N GLY A 194 6.34 2.77 9.40
CA GLY A 194 7.28 2.77 8.30
C GLY A 194 7.00 3.86 7.29
N GLU A 195 5.73 4.02 6.88
CA GLU A 195 5.36 5.05 5.91
C GLU A 195 5.44 6.48 6.48
N GLN A 196 5.13 6.67 7.77
CA GLN A 196 5.20 7.98 8.42
C GLN A 196 6.64 8.41 8.70
N SER A 197 7.44 7.51 9.28
CA SER A 197 8.77 7.87 9.80
C SER A 197 9.90 7.69 8.80
N VAL A 198 9.74 6.84 7.77
CA VAL A 198 10.83 6.49 6.85
C VAL A 198 10.43 6.62 5.40
N LEU A 199 9.48 5.78 4.91
CA LEU A 199 9.26 5.52 3.49
C LEU A 199 8.59 6.67 2.74
N CYS A 200 7.71 7.42 3.40
CA CYS A 200 7.00 8.56 2.81
C CYS A 200 7.31 9.84 3.58
N GLY A 201 6.92 9.95 4.85
CA GLY A 201 7.08 11.16 5.64
C GLY A 201 8.55 11.52 5.85
N GLY A 202 9.33 10.62 6.44
CA GLY A 202 10.73 10.88 6.76
C GLY A 202 11.58 11.23 5.55
N VAL A 203 11.52 10.41 4.48
CA VAL A 203 12.32 10.65 3.27
C VAL A 203 11.91 11.93 2.54
N SER A 204 10.61 12.26 2.48
CA SER A 204 10.15 13.47 1.83
C SER A 204 10.64 14.74 2.54
N GLU A 205 10.59 14.75 3.88
CA GLU A 205 11.09 15.87 4.68
C GLU A 205 12.62 15.97 4.61
N LEU A 206 13.35 14.85 4.57
CA LEU A 206 14.80 14.84 4.39
C LEU A 206 15.21 15.47 3.05
N ILE A 207 14.55 15.06 1.97
CA ILE A 207 14.78 15.61 0.63
C ILE A 207 14.49 17.11 0.62
N ARG A 208 13.36 17.53 1.18
CA ARG A 208 12.94 18.93 1.22
C ARG A 208 13.95 19.78 2.00
N ALA A 209 14.33 19.34 3.19
CA ALA A 209 15.29 20.06 4.04
C ALA A 209 16.66 20.19 3.37
N GLY A 210 17.15 19.13 2.71
CA GLY A 210 18.40 19.16 1.96
C GLY A 210 18.34 20.14 0.78
N PHE A 211 17.29 20.06 -0.02
CA PHE A 211 17.05 20.96 -1.14
C PHE A 211 16.98 22.44 -0.70
N GLU A 212 16.17 22.75 0.32
CA GLU A 212 16.00 24.10 0.84
C GLU A 212 17.34 24.64 1.38
N THR A 213 18.08 23.83 2.13
CA THR A 213 19.41 24.21 2.68
C THR A 213 20.40 24.63 1.58
N LEU A 214 20.46 23.89 0.48
CA LEU A 214 21.36 24.22 -0.65
C LEU A 214 20.90 25.50 -1.35
N VAL A 215 19.60 25.64 -1.62
CA VAL A 215 19.04 26.82 -2.28
C VAL A 215 19.22 28.08 -1.45
N GLU A 216 19.02 28.01 -0.14
CA GLU A 216 19.25 29.13 0.80
C GLU A 216 20.72 29.53 0.87
N ALA A 217 21.64 28.57 0.70
CA ALA A 217 23.07 28.82 0.60
C ALA A 217 23.53 29.40 -0.75
N GLY A 218 22.58 29.61 -1.70
CA GLY A 218 22.83 30.23 -3.01
C GLY A 218 23.17 29.26 -4.14
N TYR A 219 23.03 27.95 -3.94
CA TYR A 219 23.21 26.97 -5.02
C TYR A 219 21.99 26.98 -5.96
N ALA A 220 22.24 26.65 -7.24
CA ALA A 220 21.16 26.57 -8.23
C ALA A 220 20.15 25.48 -7.84
N PRO A 221 18.82 25.75 -7.91
CA PRO A 221 17.79 24.79 -7.54
C PRO A 221 17.86 23.49 -8.33
N GLU A 222 18.30 23.53 -9.58
CA GLU A 222 18.46 22.37 -10.46
C GLU A 222 19.56 21.43 -9.88
N ILE A 223 20.66 21.98 -9.41
CA ILE A 223 21.73 21.21 -8.78
C ILE A 223 21.24 20.62 -7.45
N ALA A 224 20.59 21.44 -6.60
CA ALA A 224 20.01 20.95 -5.35
C ALA A 224 19.00 19.79 -5.56
N TYR A 225 18.23 19.83 -6.66
CA TYR A 225 17.31 18.77 -7.02
C TYR A 225 18.05 17.47 -7.38
N PHE A 226 19.11 17.54 -8.19
CA PHE A 226 19.90 16.35 -8.56
C PHE A 226 20.53 15.71 -7.33
N GLU A 227 21.18 16.49 -6.49
CA GLU A 227 21.93 16.02 -5.32
C GLU A 227 21.01 15.47 -4.20
N CYS A 228 19.84 16.08 -3.96
CA CYS A 228 18.99 15.72 -2.83
C CYS A 228 17.81 14.82 -3.20
N LEU A 229 17.42 14.74 -4.49
CA LEU A 229 16.25 13.97 -4.88
C LEU A 229 16.52 12.94 -5.99
N HIS A 230 17.09 13.39 -7.11
CA HIS A 230 17.22 12.51 -8.28
C HIS A 230 18.14 11.32 -7.97
N GLU A 231 19.31 11.58 -7.40
CA GLU A 231 20.31 10.56 -7.12
C GLU A 231 19.91 9.61 -6.00
N LEU A 232 19.03 10.04 -5.09
CA LEU A 232 18.54 9.20 -3.99
C LEU A 232 17.99 7.85 -4.47
N LYS A 233 17.33 7.82 -5.62
CA LYS A 233 16.83 6.56 -6.19
C LYS A 233 17.96 5.56 -6.45
N LEU A 234 19.07 6.03 -6.99
CA LEU A 234 20.22 5.17 -7.33
C LEU A 234 20.86 4.60 -6.07
N ILE A 235 20.95 5.42 -5.02
CA ILE A 235 21.45 5.00 -3.70
C ILE A 235 20.49 3.97 -3.07
N VAL A 236 19.17 4.18 -3.15
CA VAL A 236 18.16 3.24 -2.64
C VAL A 236 18.20 1.93 -3.42
N ASP A 237 18.46 1.94 -4.72
CA ASP A 237 18.62 0.72 -5.52
C ASP A 237 19.80 -0.12 -4.99
N LEU A 238 20.95 0.49 -4.72
CA LEU A 238 22.11 -0.21 -4.13
C LEU A 238 21.80 -0.81 -2.75
N ILE A 239 21.05 -0.07 -1.92
CA ILE A 239 20.61 -0.58 -0.61
C ILE A 239 19.66 -1.78 -0.79
N GLN A 240 18.76 -1.74 -1.76
CA GLN A 240 17.85 -2.84 -2.05
C GLN A 240 18.57 -4.08 -2.57
N GLU A 241 19.57 -3.89 -3.41
CA GLU A 241 20.35 -4.99 -4.03
C GLU A 241 21.23 -5.73 -3.04
N GLY A 242 21.91 -5.00 -2.16
CA GLY A 242 22.94 -5.61 -1.30
C GLY A 242 23.01 -5.08 0.14
N GLY A 243 22.05 -4.27 0.56
CA GLY A 243 22.01 -3.68 1.90
C GLY A 243 22.91 -2.46 2.06
N LEU A 244 22.91 -1.89 3.27
CA LEU A 244 23.70 -0.69 3.58
C LEU A 244 25.21 -0.86 3.34
N SER A 245 25.73 -2.05 3.60
CA SER A 245 27.16 -2.34 3.39
C SER A 245 27.54 -2.32 1.91
N TYR A 246 26.67 -2.85 1.04
CA TYR A 246 26.90 -2.84 -0.40
C TYR A 246 26.79 -1.43 -0.98
N MET A 247 25.82 -0.65 -0.54
CA MET A 247 25.71 0.75 -0.92
C MET A 247 27.00 1.51 -0.57
N ARG A 248 27.49 1.38 0.67
CA ARG A 248 28.74 2.01 1.13
C ARG A 248 29.96 1.58 0.33
N PHE A 249 30.07 0.30 0.03
CA PHE A 249 31.13 -0.23 -0.83
C PHE A 249 31.07 0.33 -2.27
N SER A 250 29.89 0.68 -2.74
CA SER A 250 29.66 1.13 -4.12
C SER A 250 29.85 2.64 -4.32
N VAL A 251 29.93 3.42 -3.24
CA VAL A 251 30.19 4.86 -3.29
C VAL A 251 31.66 5.16 -2.99
N SER A 252 32.06 6.45 -3.09
CA SER A 252 33.42 6.85 -2.75
C SER A 252 33.69 6.79 -1.26
N ASP A 253 34.94 6.58 -0.86
CA ASP A 253 35.39 6.67 0.54
C ASP A 253 35.00 8.00 1.21
N THR A 254 34.97 9.09 0.43
CA THR A 254 34.53 10.41 0.90
C THR A 254 33.04 10.42 1.27
N ALA A 255 32.18 9.78 0.45
CA ALA A 255 30.77 9.67 0.71
C ALA A 255 30.50 8.74 1.91
N GLU A 256 31.19 7.59 1.99
CA GLU A 256 31.11 6.66 3.10
C GLU A 256 31.56 7.31 4.43
N TYR A 257 32.67 8.06 4.42
CA TYR A 257 33.10 8.82 5.59
C TYR A 257 32.07 9.87 6.02
N GLY A 258 31.44 10.55 5.05
CA GLY A 258 30.35 11.50 5.29
C GLY A 258 29.14 10.81 5.95
N ASP A 259 28.75 9.65 5.44
CA ASP A 259 27.65 8.84 6.00
C ASP A 259 27.91 8.53 7.49
N TYR A 260 29.04 7.93 7.82
CA TYR A 260 29.36 7.56 9.21
C TYR A 260 29.47 8.76 10.16
N THR A 261 29.93 9.87 9.69
CA THR A 261 30.27 11.03 10.57
C THR A 261 29.19 12.10 10.60
N ARG A 262 28.34 12.23 9.59
CA ARG A 262 27.29 13.26 9.47
C ARG A 262 25.89 12.66 9.55
N GLY A 263 25.67 11.46 9.06
CA GLY A 263 24.38 10.78 9.17
C GLY A 263 23.82 10.77 10.60
N PRO A 264 24.58 10.39 11.63
CA PRO A 264 24.10 10.43 13.03
C PRO A 264 23.80 11.83 13.58
N ARG A 265 24.26 12.89 12.93
CA ARG A 265 23.91 14.28 13.30
C ARG A 265 22.56 14.69 12.73
N VAL A 266 22.15 14.15 11.59
CA VAL A 266 20.83 14.36 10.97
C VAL A 266 19.79 13.50 11.68
N VAL A 267 20.05 12.20 11.80
CA VAL A 267 19.18 11.27 12.56
C VAL A 267 19.79 11.07 13.94
N ASN A 268 19.68 12.07 14.78
CA ASN A 268 20.22 12.14 16.14
C ASN A 268 19.23 11.53 17.17
N GLU A 269 19.56 11.62 18.46
CA GLU A 269 18.72 11.08 19.53
C GLU A 269 17.36 11.80 19.64
N GLN A 270 17.29 13.08 19.31
CA GLN A 270 16.03 13.82 19.28
C GLN A 270 15.11 13.28 18.16
N THR A 271 15.67 13.04 16.96
CA THR A 271 14.94 12.41 15.86
C THR A 271 14.44 11.01 16.25
N ARG A 272 15.29 10.21 16.93
CA ARG A 272 14.89 8.88 17.43
C ARG A 272 13.80 8.95 18.49
N ALA A 273 13.83 9.95 19.36
CA ALA A 273 12.79 10.17 20.35
C ALA A 273 11.45 10.49 19.69
N GLU A 274 11.44 11.31 18.64
CA GLU A 274 10.22 11.61 17.87
C GLU A 274 9.69 10.35 17.15
N MET A 275 10.55 9.52 16.55
CA MET A 275 10.14 8.24 15.96
C MET A 275 9.46 7.32 17.00
N ARG A 276 9.98 7.25 18.22
CA ARG A 276 9.35 6.48 19.32
C ARG A 276 7.97 7.04 19.68
N LYS A 277 7.82 8.35 19.67
CA LYS A 277 6.54 9.02 19.93
C LYS A 277 5.52 8.72 18.81
N ILE A 278 5.91 8.86 17.55
CA ILE A 278 5.07 8.50 16.39
C ILE A 278 4.61 7.03 16.49
N LEU A 279 5.50 6.11 16.83
CA LEU A 279 5.13 4.71 17.05
C LEU A 279 4.10 4.56 18.17
N SER A 280 4.27 5.27 19.28
CA SER A 280 3.33 5.26 20.40
C SER A 280 1.95 5.81 19.99
N GLU A 281 1.90 6.86 19.16
CA GLU A 281 0.65 7.42 18.62
C GLU A 281 -0.08 6.42 17.70
N VAL A 282 0.69 5.65 16.91
CA VAL A 282 0.15 4.54 16.11
C VAL A 282 -0.41 3.44 17.01
N GLN A 283 0.38 2.95 17.98
CA GLN A 283 0.00 1.86 18.88
C GLN A 283 -1.21 2.18 19.77
N SER A 284 -1.31 3.41 20.23
CA SER A 284 -2.45 3.88 21.03
C SER A 284 -3.72 4.14 20.19
N GLY A 285 -3.62 4.09 18.86
CA GLY A 285 -4.69 4.43 17.93
C GLY A 285 -4.96 5.94 17.83
N GLU A 286 -4.10 6.79 18.36
CA GLU A 286 -4.24 8.25 18.27
C GLU A 286 -4.22 8.71 16.82
N PHE A 287 -3.22 8.29 16.03
CA PHE A 287 -3.16 8.57 14.60
C PHE A 287 -4.41 8.09 13.85
N ALA A 288 -4.87 6.87 14.14
CA ALA A 288 -6.08 6.34 13.51
C ALA A 288 -7.32 7.19 13.81
N ARG A 289 -7.49 7.63 15.08
CA ARG A 289 -8.60 8.53 15.45
C ARG A 289 -8.53 9.87 14.72
N GLN A 290 -7.33 10.47 14.63
CA GLN A 290 -7.11 11.72 13.90
C GLN A 290 -7.48 11.57 12.42
N TRP A 291 -7.03 10.50 11.78
CA TRP A 291 -7.32 10.25 10.37
C TRP A 291 -8.81 9.99 10.11
N ILE A 292 -9.46 9.20 10.94
CA ILE A 292 -10.90 8.94 10.85
C ILE A 292 -11.70 10.24 11.01
N GLU A 293 -11.35 11.08 11.98
CA GLU A 293 -12.03 12.36 12.19
C GLU A 293 -11.81 13.34 11.03
N GLU A 294 -10.58 13.43 10.50
CA GLU A 294 -10.27 14.24 9.31
C GLU A 294 -11.13 13.83 8.11
N ASN A 295 -11.36 12.52 7.93
CA ASN A 295 -12.23 12.02 6.87
C ASN A 295 -13.70 12.37 7.09
N LYS A 296 -14.21 12.23 8.32
CA LYS A 296 -15.60 12.58 8.67
C LYS A 296 -15.89 14.06 8.47
N THR A 297 -14.90 14.93 8.68
CA THR A 297 -15.01 16.39 8.52
C THR A 297 -14.70 16.88 7.09
N GLY A 298 -14.59 15.96 6.11
CA GLY A 298 -14.44 16.25 4.69
C GLY A 298 -13.01 16.51 4.24
N ARG A 299 -12.00 16.09 5.00
CA ARG A 299 -10.57 16.12 4.64
C ARG A 299 -10.01 17.51 4.31
N LYS A 300 -10.56 18.55 4.89
CA LYS A 300 -10.19 19.94 4.55
C LYS A 300 -8.72 20.23 4.81
N LYS A 301 -8.21 19.80 5.97
CA LYS A 301 -6.81 19.99 6.36
C LYS A 301 -5.87 19.19 5.48
N PHE A 302 -6.21 17.92 5.24
CA PHE A 302 -5.44 17.03 4.36
C PHE A 302 -5.37 17.55 2.93
N LEU A 303 -6.48 18.04 2.36
CA LEU A 303 -6.51 18.61 1.01
C LEU A 303 -5.70 19.90 0.90
N ALA A 304 -5.73 20.75 1.93
CA ALA A 304 -4.91 21.97 1.98
C ALA A 304 -3.40 21.63 2.03
N MET A 305 -2.99 20.63 2.84
CA MET A 305 -1.61 20.17 2.87
C MET A 305 -1.17 19.59 1.53
N ARG A 306 -2.03 18.83 0.86
CA ARG A 306 -1.76 18.28 -0.48
C ARG A 306 -1.54 19.38 -1.52
N GLU A 307 -2.36 20.43 -1.49
CA GLU A 307 -2.20 21.55 -2.40
C GLU A 307 -0.91 22.33 -2.12
N ALA A 308 -0.60 22.61 -0.86
CA ALA A 308 0.64 23.27 -0.47
C ALA A 308 1.88 22.46 -0.93
N ALA A 309 1.87 21.15 -0.75
CA ALA A 309 2.97 20.28 -1.18
C ALA A 309 3.23 20.32 -2.69
N ARG A 310 2.17 20.39 -3.52
CA ARG A 310 2.30 20.50 -4.99
C ARG A 310 2.98 21.78 -5.46
N ASN A 311 2.85 22.84 -4.68
CA ASN A 311 3.36 24.17 -5.00
C ASN A 311 4.76 24.42 -4.41
N GLN A 312 5.38 23.43 -3.77
CA GLN A 312 6.76 23.53 -3.29
C GLN A 312 7.74 23.73 -4.45
N LYS A 313 8.81 24.50 -4.19
CA LYS A 313 9.84 24.81 -5.19
C LYS A 313 10.52 23.55 -5.75
N VAL A 314 10.79 22.57 -4.91
CA VAL A 314 11.37 21.28 -5.32
C VAL A 314 10.50 20.55 -6.34
N GLU A 315 9.16 20.64 -6.22
CA GLU A 315 8.23 20.04 -7.18
C GLU A 315 8.18 20.81 -8.51
N GLN A 316 8.27 22.15 -8.45
CA GLN A 316 8.31 22.99 -9.65
C GLN A 316 9.56 22.69 -10.47
N VAL A 317 10.74 22.76 -9.85
CA VAL A 317 12.03 22.42 -10.46
C VAL A 317 12.04 20.97 -10.97
N GLY A 318 11.51 20.06 -10.18
CA GLY A 318 11.44 18.65 -10.56
C GLY A 318 10.58 18.37 -11.79
N ARG A 319 9.49 19.14 -12.02
CA ARG A 319 8.69 19.01 -13.26
C ARG A 319 9.52 19.35 -14.50
N GLU A 320 10.20 20.49 -14.49
CA GLU A 320 11.04 20.95 -15.58
C GLU A 320 12.17 19.96 -15.88
N LEU A 321 12.88 19.48 -14.84
CA LEU A 321 13.98 18.55 -15.01
C LEU A 321 13.55 17.16 -15.49
N ARG A 322 12.40 16.66 -15.03
CA ARG A 322 11.85 15.38 -15.52
C ARG A 322 11.45 15.41 -17.00
N GLU A 323 11.13 16.58 -17.56
CA GLU A 323 10.90 16.74 -19.00
C GLU A 323 12.17 16.51 -19.83
N MET A 324 13.36 16.86 -19.30
CA MET A 324 14.66 16.59 -19.94
C MET A 324 15.03 15.10 -19.92
N MET A 325 14.51 14.33 -18.94
CA MET A 325 14.89 12.95 -18.74
C MET A 325 14.07 11.99 -19.61
N THR A 326 14.46 11.85 -20.86
CA THR A 326 13.73 11.05 -21.87
C THR A 326 13.63 9.56 -21.53
N PHE A 327 14.50 9.05 -20.67
CA PHE A 327 14.49 7.66 -20.17
C PHE A 327 13.42 7.42 -19.10
N LEU A 328 12.88 8.46 -18.47
CA LEU A 328 11.76 8.31 -17.55
C LEU A 328 10.49 8.03 -18.36
N LYS A 329 9.82 6.92 -18.05
CA LYS A 329 8.47 6.67 -18.59
C LYS A 329 7.60 7.88 -18.24
N LYS A 330 7.15 8.65 -19.26
CA LYS A 330 6.19 9.74 -19.05
C LYS A 330 4.95 9.16 -18.39
N ARG A 331 4.89 9.27 -17.07
CA ARG A 331 3.64 9.03 -16.36
C ARG A 331 2.80 10.28 -16.60
N LYS A 332 1.56 10.10 -17.07
CA LYS A 332 0.58 11.19 -16.98
C LYS A 332 0.71 11.77 -15.58
N GLU A 333 0.82 13.10 -15.48
CA GLU A 333 0.68 13.74 -14.17
C GLU A 333 -0.50 13.06 -13.51
N VAL A 334 -0.25 12.42 -12.38
CA VAL A 334 -1.33 11.84 -11.60
C VAL A 334 -2.08 13.06 -11.13
N GLY A 335 -3.10 13.42 -11.91
CA GLY A 335 -4.10 14.35 -11.44
C GLY A 335 -4.45 13.91 -10.03
N VAL A 336 -4.80 14.85 -9.16
CA VAL A 336 -5.37 14.56 -7.84
C VAL A 336 -6.15 13.26 -8.00
N PRO A 337 -5.91 12.19 -7.19
CA PRO A 337 -6.88 11.12 -7.16
C PRO A 337 -8.22 11.83 -6.99
N GLU A 338 -9.05 11.82 -8.05
CA GLU A 338 -10.32 12.53 -8.03
C GLU A 338 -11.02 12.02 -6.79
N ASP A 339 -11.28 12.93 -5.87
CA ASP A 339 -11.87 12.65 -4.58
C ASP A 339 -13.03 11.68 -4.80
N GLN A 340 -12.92 10.47 -4.26
CA GLN A 340 -14.08 9.60 -4.23
C GLN A 340 -15.09 10.37 -3.39
N PRO A 341 -16.27 10.71 -3.93
CA PRO A 341 -17.26 11.47 -3.20
C PRO A 341 -17.55 10.75 -1.90
N ALA A 342 -17.63 11.49 -0.80
CA ALA A 342 -18.05 10.93 0.48
C ALA A 342 -19.34 10.13 0.27
N LEU A 343 -19.46 8.97 0.90
CA LEU A 343 -20.66 8.08 0.78
C LEU A 343 -21.99 8.83 1.00
N ALA A 344 -21.97 9.93 1.77
CA ALA A 344 -23.13 10.80 1.99
C ALA A 344 -23.68 11.48 0.72
N ALA A 345 -22.90 11.60 -0.35
CA ALA A 345 -23.34 12.16 -1.64
C ALA A 345 -23.89 11.08 -2.62
N ARG A 346 -24.01 9.83 -2.17
CA ARG A 346 -24.42 8.69 -2.99
C ARG A 346 -25.87 8.24 -2.77
N LYS A 347 -26.73 9.13 -2.19
CA LYS A 347 -28.18 8.88 -2.09
C LYS A 347 -28.89 9.07 -3.42
#